data_ce81f614365ac68fe99912f1b4072491
#
_entry.id   ce81f614365ac68fe99912f1b4072491
#
_cell.length_a   1.000
_cell.length_b   1.000
_cell.length_c   1.000
_cell.angle_alpha   90.00
_cell.angle_beta   90.00
_cell.angle_gamma   90.00
#
_symmetry.space_group_name_H-M   'P 1'
#
loop_
_entity.id
_entity.type
_entity.pdbx_description
1 polymer ?
#
loop_
_entity_poly.entity_id
_entity_poly.type
_entity_poly.pdbx_seq_one_letter_code
_entity_poly.pdbx_strand_id
1 'polypeptide(L)'
;MTYGEFLKKLIIFTNTKIMVIANETGYDISYISKWCNKGILPTTRTISVINKKLSKVFANEIVMQDRVEDFFISFSDMIEKKETDTENLFDFLSDSIETALSVCYRHSSTQ
;
A
#
# COMPACT_ATOMS: atom_id res chain seq x y z
N MET A 1 5.32 -12.62 -0.33
CA MET A 1 5.21 -11.52 -1.30
C MET A 1 6.20 -10.43 -0.94
N THR A 2 6.96 -9.94 -1.92
CA THR A 2 7.91 -8.86 -1.69
C THR A 2 7.19 -7.52 -1.58
N TYR A 3 7.91 -6.52 -1.07
CA TYR A 3 7.38 -5.16 -0.96
C TYR A 3 6.93 -4.64 -2.33
N GLY A 4 7.78 -4.78 -3.34
CA GLY A 4 7.46 -4.33 -4.69
C GLY A 4 6.26 -5.03 -5.29
N GLU A 5 6.15 -6.34 -5.08
CA GLU A 5 5.01 -7.12 -5.56
C GLU A 5 3.71 -6.66 -4.91
N PHE A 6 3.73 -6.43 -3.60
CA PHE A 6 2.55 -5.98 -2.88
C PHE A 6 2.15 -4.57 -3.31
N LEU A 7 3.13 -3.67 -3.40
CA LEU A 7 2.89 -2.29 -3.86
C LEU A 7 2.30 -2.29 -5.27
N LYS A 8 2.87 -3.09 -6.17
CA LYS A 8 2.37 -3.21 -7.54
C LYS A 8 0.94 -3.74 -7.57
N LYS A 9 0.64 -4.72 -6.73
CA LYS A 9 -0.71 -5.28 -6.64
C LYS A 9 -1.72 -4.21 -6.20
N LEU A 10 -1.35 -3.39 -5.22
CA LEU A 10 -2.20 -2.28 -4.77
C LEU A 10 -2.42 -1.25 -5.88
N ILE A 11 -1.37 -0.90 -6.60
CA ILE A 11 -1.45 0.06 -7.70
C ILE A 11 -2.41 -0.45 -8.79
N ILE A 12 -2.26 -1.72 -9.17
CA ILE A 12 -3.10 -2.32 -10.19
C ILE A 12 -4.55 -2.42 -9.73
N PHE A 13 -4.76 -2.87 -8.50
CA PHE A 13 -6.11 -3.02 -7.96
C PHE A 13 -6.88 -1.70 -7.94
N THR A 14 -6.21 -0.64 -7.46
CA THR A 14 -6.84 0.68 -7.32
C THR A 14 -6.78 1.51 -8.59
N ASN A 15 -6.00 1.05 -9.57
CA ASN A 15 -5.74 1.81 -10.80
C ASN A 15 -5.19 3.21 -10.50
N THR A 16 -4.39 3.32 -9.45
CA THR A 16 -3.77 4.58 -9.04
C THR A 16 -2.64 4.93 -10.00
N LYS A 17 -2.60 6.17 -10.45
CA LYS A 17 -1.50 6.63 -11.31
C LYS A 17 -0.23 6.82 -10.50
N ILE A 18 0.90 6.42 -11.08
CA ILE A 18 2.22 6.57 -10.43
C ILE A 18 2.47 8.03 -10.05
N MET A 19 2.01 8.96 -10.87
CA MET A 19 2.15 10.38 -10.60
C MET A 19 1.50 10.80 -9.26
N VAL A 20 0.36 10.22 -8.94
CA VAL A 20 -0.32 10.49 -7.67
C VAL A 20 0.54 10.02 -6.51
N ILE A 21 1.11 8.82 -6.63
CA ILE A 21 1.99 8.26 -5.61
C ILE A 21 3.24 9.12 -5.45
N ALA A 22 3.83 9.56 -6.55
CA ALA A 22 5.00 10.42 -6.53
C ALA A 22 4.71 11.73 -5.80
N ASN A 23 3.57 12.36 -6.11
CA ASN A 23 3.18 13.62 -5.48
C ASN A 23 2.95 13.46 -3.98
N GLU A 24 2.27 12.38 -3.58
CA GLU A 24 1.95 12.15 -2.17
C GLU A 24 3.15 11.78 -1.33
N THR A 25 4.08 11.01 -1.89
CA THR A 25 5.26 10.56 -1.15
C THR A 25 6.41 11.55 -1.23
N GLY A 26 6.41 12.45 -2.22
CA GLY A 26 7.51 13.37 -2.45
C GLY A 26 8.69 12.75 -3.18
N TYR A 27 8.52 11.55 -3.73
CA TYR A 27 9.58 10.87 -4.49
C TYR A 27 9.30 10.93 -5.98
N ASP A 28 10.36 10.93 -6.77
CA ASP A 28 10.26 10.90 -8.23
C ASP A 28 9.69 9.56 -8.69
N ILE A 29 9.02 9.58 -9.84
CA ILE A 29 8.46 8.38 -10.46
C ILE A 29 9.50 7.26 -10.58
N SER A 30 10.76 7.63 -10.87
CA SER A 30 11.84 6.67 -11.03
C SER A 30 12.08 5.85 -9.75
N TYR A 31 11.93 6.46 -8.58
CA TYR A 31 12.08 5.74 -7.31
C TYR A 31 10.96 4.73 -7.13
N ILE A 32 9.73 5.14 -7.40
CA ILE A 32 8.57 4.26 -7.26
C ILE A 32 8.70 3.05 -8.21
N SER A 33 9.15 3.30 -9.43
CA SER A 33 9.41 2.24 -10.39
C SER A 33 10.46 1.25 -9.88
N LYS A 34 11.53 1.76 -9.25
CA LYS A 34 12.57 0.90 -8.68
C LYS A 34 12.03 0.07 -7.52
N TRP A 35 11.17 0.63 -6.67
CA TRP A 35 10.55 -0.11 -5.58
C TRP A 35 9.70 -1.27 -6.12
N CYS A 36 8.94 -1.02 -7.18
CA CYS A 36 8.04 -2.02 -7.77
C CYS A 36 8.76 -3.09 -8.58
N ASN A 37 9.79 -2.71 -9.32
CA ASN A 37 10.32 -3.56 -10.39
C ASN A 37 11.77 -4.00 -10.20
N LYS A 38 12.55 -3.29 -9.37
CA LYS A 38 13.98 -3.55 -9.25
C LYS A 38 14.40 -4.05 -7.86
N GLY A 39 13.47 -4.11 -6.92
CA GLY A 39 13.81 -4.50 -5.56
C GLY A 39 14.69 -3.49 -4.82
N ILE A 40 14.82 -2.29 -5.35
CA ILE A 40 15.53 -1.20 -4.69
C ILE A 40 14.52 -0.46 -3.84
N LEU A 41 14.63 -0.60 -2.52
CA LEU A 41 13.60 -0.18 -1.58
C LEU A 41 13.96 1.11 -0.86
N PRO A 42 12.96 1.81 -0.28
CA PRO A 42 13.24 2.93 0.61
C PRO A 42 14.12 2.50 1.79
N THR A 43 14.81 3.44 2.40
CA THR A 43 15.66 3.15 3.56
C THR A 43 14.79 2.89 4.79
N THR A 44 15.38 2.21 5.78
CA THR A 44 14.70 1.95 7.06
C THR A 44 14.33 3.24 7.78
N ARG A 45 15.06 4.32 7.51
CA ARG A 45 14.79 5.63 8.12
C ARG A 45 13.50 6.25 7.58
N THR A 46 13.16 6.02 6.31
CA THR A 46 12.05 6.70 5.64
C THR A 46 10.83 5.82 5.42
N ILE A 47 10.98 4.49 5.55
CA ILE A 47 9.92 3.57 5.16
C ILE A 47 8.60 3.77 5.93
N SER A 48 8.69 4.10 7.22
CA SER A 48 7.49 4.29 8.03
C SER A 48 6.64 5.43 7.50
N VAL A 49 7.27 6.56 7.15
CA VAL A 49 6.56 7.72 6.61
C VAL A 49 5.98 7.40 5.24
N ILE A 50 6.75 6.72 4.40
CA ILE A 50 6.31 6.34 3.06
C ILE A 50 5.10 5.41 3.14
N ASN A 51 5.15 4.38 3.98
CA ASN A 51 4.05 3.42 4.11
C ASN A 51 2.78 4.09 4.63
N LYS A 52 2.92 5.05 5.54
CA LYS A 52 1.77 5.79 6.04
C LYS A 52 1.10 6.59 4.92
N LYS A 53 1.89 7.26 4.09
CA LYS A 53 1.36 8.04 2.97
C LYS A 53 0.73 7.14 1.91
N LEU A 54 1.40 6.05 1.56
CA LEU A 54 0.88 5.09 0.58
C LEU A 54 -0.44 4.49 1.04
N SER A 55 -0.51 4.08 2.30
CA SER A 55 -1.72 3.44 2.83
C SER A 55 -2.92 4.36 2.76
N LYS A 56 -2.73 5.65 3.00
CA LYS A 56 -3.81 6.63 2.90
C LYS A 56 -4.27 6.83 1.47
N VAL A 57 -3.34 6.88 0.52
CA VAL A 57 -3.67 6.99 -0.91
C VAL A 57 -4.54 5.81 -1.34
N PHE A 58 -4.10 4.59 -1.04
CA PHE A 58 -4.81 3.40 -1.47
C PHE A 58 -6.15 3.23 -0.75
N ALA A 59 -6.19 3.49 0.56
CA ALA A 59 -7.43 3.42 1.31
C ALA A 59 -8.47 4.41 0.76
N ASN A 60 -8.04 5.62 0.45
CA ASN A 60 -8.92 6.63 -0.14
C ASN A 60 -9.48 6.17 -1.48
N GLU A 61 -8.64 5.61 -2.35
CA GLU A 61 -9.08 5.12 -3.66
C GLU A 61 -10.08 3.97 -3.51
N ILE A 62 -9.81 3.04 -2.60
CA ILE A 62 -10.71 1.89 -2.37
C ILE A 62 -12.08 2.35 -1.91
N VAL A 63 -12.12 3.28 -0.96
CA VAL A 63 -13.38 3.82 -0.44
C VAL A 63 -14.12 4.60 -1.52
N MET A 64 -13.43 5.47 -2.25
CA MET A 64 -14.04 6.29 -3.30
C MET A 64 -14.60 5.45 -4.45
N GLN A 65 -13.96 4.33 -4.76
CA GLN A 65 -14.39 3.42 -5.82
C GLN A 65 -15.46 2.42 -5.33
N ASP A 66 -15.81 2.48 -4.05
CA ASP A 66 -16.77 1.54 -3.44
C ASP A 66 -16.36 0.09 -3.66
N ARG A 67 -15.05 -0.21 -3.43
CA ARG A 67 -14.49 -1.53 -3.69
C ARG A 67 -13.92 -2.19 -2.43
N VAL A 68 -14.50 -1.87 -1.27
CA VAL A 68 -14.01 -2.41 0.00
C VAL A 68 -14.13 -3.93 0.06
N GLU A 69 -15.28 -4.48 -0.35
CA GLU A 69 -15.49 -5.93 -0.35
C GLU A 69 -14.53 -6.62 -1.31
N ASP A 70 -14.40 -6.09 -2.54
CA ASP A 70 -13.45 -6.63 -3.52
C ASP A 70 -12.03 -6.62 -2.98
N PHE A 71 -11.68 -5.56 -2.26
CA PHE A 71 -10.34 -5.44 -1.68
C PHE A 71 -10.07 -6.58 -0.69
N PHE A 72 -10.99 -6.83 0.23
CA PHE A 72 -10.80 -7.91 1.21
C PHE A 72 -10.75 -9.28 0.56
N ILE A 73 -11.50 -9.48 -0.52
CA ILE A 73 -11.45 -10.73 -1.28
C ILE A 73 -10.10 -10.87 -1.98
N SER A 74 -9.67 -9.82 -2.69
CA SER A 74 -8.45 -9.85 -3.50
C SER A 74 -7.18 -9.93 -2.67
N PHE A 75 -7.21 -9.40 -1.45
CA PHE A 75 -6.04 -9.34 -0.57
C PHE A 75 -6.19 -10.22 0.67
N SER A 76 -7.04 -11.24 0.59
CA SER A 76 -7.34 -12.11 1.74
C SER A 76 -6.10 -12.86 2.27
N ASP A 77 -5.08 -13.06 1.43
CA ASP A 77 -3.83 -13.69 1.84
C ASP A 77 -3.01 -12.81 2.77
N MET A 78 -3.18 -11.51 2.69
CA MET A 78 -2.35 -10.53 3.39
C MET A 78 -3.13 -9.76 4.45
N ILE A 79 -4.42 -9.59 4.26
CA ILE A 79 -5.24 -8.72 5.10
C ILE A 79 -6.49 -9.48 5.54
N GLU A 80 -6.68 -9.54 6.86
CA GLU A 80 -7.84 -10.19 7.43
C GLU A 80 -9.00 -9.20 7.53
N LYS A 81 -10.17 -9.62 7.04
CA LYS A 81 -11.37 -8.80 7.14
C LYS A 81 -11.88 -8.85 8.57
N LYS A 82 -12.09 -7.68 9.18
CA LYS A 82 -12.74 -7.55 10.48
C LYS A 82 -13.99 -6.72 10.32
N GLU A 83 -15.00 -7.03 11.13
CA GLU A 83 -16.17 -6.17 11.19
C GLU A 83 -15.78 -4.84 11.81
N THR A 84 -16.12 -3.76 11.13
CA THR A 84 -15.84 -2.42 11.60
C THR A 84 -16.99 -1.50 11.24
N ASP A 85 -17.14 -0.44 12.01
CA ASP A 85 -18.11 0.60 11.74
C ASP A 85 -17.75 1.32 10.45
N THR A 86 -18.79 1.81 9.73
CA THR A 86 -18.53 2.59 8.52
C THR A 86 -17.78 3.89 8.82
N GLU A 87 -17.91 4.42 10.04
CA GLU A 87 -17.21 5.63 10.45
C GLU A 87 -15.69 5.42 10.52
N ASN A 88 -15.25 4.20 10.85
CA ASN A 88 -13.83 3.88 11.02
C ASN A 88 -13.26 3.10 9.83
N LEU A 89 -14.02 2.96 8.77
CA LEU A 89 -13.62 2.12 7.64
C LEU A 89 -12.32 2.59 6.98
N PHE A 90 -12.20 3.90 6.74
CA PHE A 90 -10.99 4.45 6.13
C PHE A 90 -9.77 4.18 7.01
N ASP A 91 -9.87 4.45 8.30
CA ASP A 91 -8.77 4.23 9.23
C ASP A 91 -8.39 2.75 9.31
N PHE A 92 -9.38 1.87 9.34
CA PHE A 92 -9.15 0.43 9.36
C PHE A 92 -8.42 -0.02 8.08
N LEU A 93 -8.88 0.43 6.92
CA LEU A 93 -8.23 0.11 5.65
C LEU A 93 -6.80 0.64 5.61
N SER A 94 -6.61 1.89 5.99
CA SER A 94 -5.31 2.52 5.98
C SER A 94 -4.33 1.78 6.90
N ASP A 95 -4.76 1.46 8.13
CA ASP A 95 -3.92 0.73 9.08
C ASP A 95 -3.59 -0.68 8.58
N SER A 96 -4.56 -1.36 7.97
CA SER A 96 -4.37 -2.71 7.45
C SER A 96 -3.35 -2.71 6.30
N ILE A 97 -3.46 -1.75 5.40
CA ILE A 97 -2.53 -1.61 4.27
C ILE A 97 -1.14 -1.24 4.78
N GLU A 98 -1.06 -0.31 5.70
CA GLU A 98 0.22 0.12 6.29
C GLU A 98 0.93 -1.06 6.96
N THR A 99 0.20 -1.84 7.74
CA THR A 99 0.74 -3.03 8.40
C THR A 99 1.26 -4.04 7.40
N ALA A 100 0.48 -4.32 6.35
CA ALA A 100 0.89 -5.28 5.32
C ALA A 100 2.12 -4.79 4.56
N LEU A 101 2.18 -3.52 4.22
CA LEU A 101 3.37 -2.93 3.58
C LEU A 101 4.60 -3.09 4.47
N SER A 102 4.45 -2.85 5.77
CA SER A 102 5.55 -2.97 6.73
C SER A 102 6.03 -4.41 6.87
N VAL A 103 5.11 -5.37 6.89
CA VAL A 103 5.46 -6.79 6.95
C VAL A 103 6.24 -7.19 5.69
N CYS A 104 5.75 -6.81 4.51
CA CYS A 104 6.43 -7.11 3.25
C CYS A 104 7.81 -6.47 3.19
N TYR A 105 7.94 -5.26 3.71
CA TYR A 105 9.22 -4.57 3.75
C TYR A 105 10.23 -5.31 4.60
N ARG A 106 9.82 -5.74 5.80
CA ARG A 106 10.73 -6.49 6.68
C ARG A 106 11.20 -7.78 6.03
N HIS A 107 10.30 -8.49 5.34
CA HIS A 107 10.66 -9.73 4.64
C HIS A 107 11.61 -9.46 3.47
N SER A 108 11.42 -8.35 2.78
CA SER A 108 12.26 -7.99 1.63
C SER A 108 13.65 -7.50 2.04
N SER A 109 13.76 -6.89 3.22
CA SER A 109 15.01 -6.26 3.66
C SER A 109 15.93 -7.19 4.46
N THR A 110 15.49 -8.42 4.75
CA THR A 110 16.28 -9.37 5.53
C THR A 110 17.17 -10.29 4.69
N GLN A 111 17.27 -10.04 3.42
CA GLN A 111 18.09 -10.86 2.52
C GLN A 111 19.55 -10.45 2.55
#